data_3df5e19baa15e92ae9211ca3c4e2da24
#
_entry.id   3df5e19baa15e92ae9211ca3c4e2da24
#
_cell.length_a   1.000
_cell.length_b   1.000
_cell.length_c   1.000
_cell.angle_alpha   90.00
_cell.angle_beta   90.00
_cell.angle_gamma   90.00
#
_symmetry.space_group_name_H-M   'P 1'
#
loop_
_entity.id
_entity.type
_entity.pdbx_description
1 polymer ?
#
loop_
_entity_poly.entity_id
_entity_poly.type
_entity_poly.pdbx_seq_one_letter_code
_entity_poly.pdbx_strand_id
1 'polypeptide(L)'
;MPIKSFNASQRMRDVQPPIISIVSDLIKKNPGTVSLGQGVVYYGPPQKVINKISELDPSPRYHIYSEVEGISKLRSIVSKKITLENKININKNSELIVTAGSNMAFM
;
A
#
# COMPACT_ATOMS: atom_id res chain seq x y z
N MET A 1 18.89 -30.72 -12.47
CA MET A 1 19.50 -29.64 -13.27
C MET A 1 20.15 -28.66 -12.31
N PRO A 2 21.41 -28.30 -12.45
CA PRO A 2 22.02 -27.28 -11.60
C PRO A 2 21.33 -25.94 -11.84
N ILE A 3 20.88 -25.28 -10.77
CA ILE A 3 20.33 -23.92 -10.82
C ILE A 3 21.44 -23.02 -11.35
N LYS A 4 21.24 -22.42 -12.53
CA LYS A 4 22.17 -21.41 -13.04
C LYS A 4 22.24 -20.28 -12.02
N SER A 5 23.43 -20.02 -11.48
CA SER A 5 23.65 -18.88 -10.62
C SER A 5 23.43 -17.60 -11.44
N PHE A 6 22.38 -16.86 -11.14
CA PHE A 6 22.17 -15.55 -11.74
C PHE A 6 23.12 -14.55 -11.07
N ASN A 7 24.03 -13.98 -11.85
CA ASN A 7 24.82 -12.85 -11.38
C ASN A 7 23.94 -11.59 -11.39
N ALA A 8 23.71 -11.01 -10.24
CA ALA A 8 23.07 -9.71 -10.15
C ALA A 8 23.90 -8.66 -10.89
N SER A 9 23.24 -7.75 -11.62
CA SER A 9 23.92 -6.63 -12.26
C SER A 9 24.61 -5.75 -11.20
N GLN A 10 25.67 -5.01 -11.60
CA GLN A 10 26.37 -4.11 -10.70
C GLN A 10 25.38 -3.13 -10.01
N ARG A 11 24.47 -2.58 -10.78
CA ARG A 11 23.41 -1.69 -10.30
C ARG A 11 22.58 -2.32 -9.16
N MET A 12 22.29 -3.61 -9.23
CA MET A 12 21.51 -4.31 -8.17
C MET A 12 22.35 -4.63 -6.94
N ARG A 13 23.67 -4.75 -7.07
CA ARG A 13 24.57 -4.95 -5.93
C ARG A 13 24.69 -3.71 -5.06
N ASP A 14 24.55 -2.53 -5.69
CA ASP A 14 24.64 -1.24 -5.00
C ASP A 14 23.33 -0.83 -4.31
N VAL A 15 22.22 -1.56 -4.58
CA VAL A 15 20.92 -1.33 -3.92
C VAL A 15 20.95 -1.91 -2.51
N GLN A 16 20.75 -1.06 -1.52
CA GLN A 16 20.61 -1.50 -0.13
C GLN A 16 19.30 -2.27 0.08
N PRO A 17 19.33 -3.43 0.76
CA PRO A 17 18.08 -4.11 1.11
C PRO A 17 17.25 -3.24 2.07
N PRO A 18 15.89 -3.37 2.02
CA PRO A 18 15.03 -2.62 2.92
C PRO A 18 15.36 -2.89 4.38
N ILE A 19 15.70 -1.86 5.13
CA ILE A 19 16.08 -1.96 6.56
C ILE A 19 15.00 -2.62 7.42
N ILE A 20 13.74 -2.47 7.03
CA ILE A 20 12.57 -3.01 7.73
C ILE A 20 12.63 -4.53 7.85
N SER A 21 13.01 -5.24 6.78
CA SER A 21 13.15 -6.70 6.80
C SER A 21 14.27 -7.15 7.71
N ILE A 22 15.40 -6.45 7.70
CA ILE A 22 16.55 -6.72 8.58
C ILE A 22 16.17 -6.54 10.04
N VAL A 23 15.50 -5.43 10.38
CA VAL A 23 15.02 -5.16 11.74
C VAL A 23 14.01 -6.22 12.18
N SER A 24 13.09 -6.63 11.31
CA SER A 24 12.12 -7.69 11.60
C SER A 24 12.81 -9.01 11.96
N ASP A 25 13.86 -9.38 11.23
CA ASP A 25 14.60 -10.60 11.50
C ASP A 25 15.45 -10.53 12.80
N LEU A 26 15.96 -9.35 13.11
CA LEU A 26 16.63 -9.12 14.40
C LEU A 26 15.67 -9.25 15.58
N ILE A 27 14.45 -8.70 15.47
CA ILE A 27 13.41 -8.84 16.50
C ILE A 27 13.04 -10.30 16.72
N LYS A 28 12.83 -11.07 15.62
CA LYS A 28 12.52 -12.51 15.72
C LYS A 28 13.63 -13.31 16.42
N LYS A 29 14.89 -12.94 16.20
CA LYS A 29 16.06 -13.59 16.84
C LYS A 29 16.25 -13.20 18.31
N ASN A 30 15.61 -12.14 18.77
CA ASN A 30 15.73 -11.61 20.12
C ASN A 30 14.33 -11.46 20.75
N PRO A 31 13.71 -12.57 21.22
CA PRO A 31 12.39 -12.53 21.86
C PRO A 31 12.37 -11.55 23.04
N GLY A 32 11.27 -10.82 23.22
CA GLY A 32 11.14 -9.79 24.26
C GLY A 32 11.58 -8.39 23.83
N THR A 33 12.13 -8.23 22.62
CA THR A 33 12.45 -6.91 22.08
C THR A 33 11.20 -6.09 21.81
N VAL A 34 11.16 -4.87 22.37
CA VAL A 34 10.12 -3.89 22.07
C VAL A 34 10.57 -3.07 20.86
N SER A 35 9.83 -3.20 19.75
CA SER A 35 10.15 -2.45 18.53
C SER A 35 9.58 -1.04 18.59
N LEU A 36 10.45 -0.06 18.43
CA LEU A 36 10.08 1.35 18.21
C LEU A 36 10.30 1.79 16.75
N GLY A 37 10.68 0.84 15.89
CA GLY A 37 11.07 1.10 14.50
C GLY A 37 9.89 1.24 13.53
N GLN A 38 8.71 0.79 13.91
CA GLN A 38 7.51 0.88 13.07
C GLN A 38 6.33 1.41 13.86
N GLY A 39 5.61 2.38 13.28
CA GLY A 39 4.36 2.90 13.83
C GLY A 39 3.19 1.96 13.58
N VAL A 40 3.26 0.72 14.09
CA VAL A 40 2.17 -0.25 13.97
C VAL A 40 1.16 -0.01 15.09
N VAL A 41 -0.08 0.30 14.71
CA VAL A 41 -1.16 0.46 15.69
C VAL A 41 -1.55 -0.90 16.29
N TYR A 42 -1.94 -0.90 17.57
CA TYR A 42 -2.33 -2.12 18.32
C TYR A 42 -3.79 -2.52 18.10
N TYR A 43 -4.59 -1.68 17.46
CA TYR A 43 -6.01 -1.92 17.18
C TYR A 43 -6.23 -2.34 15.72
N GLY A 44 -7.27 -3.16 15.51
CA GLY A 44 -7.68 -3.59 14.18
C GLY A 44 -8.51 -2.54 13.42
N PRO A 45 -8.90 -2.84 12.18
CA PRO A 45 -9.80 -1.99 11.42
C PRO A 45 -11.19 -1.90 12.08
N PRO A 46 -11.94 -0.81 11.85
CA PRO A 46 -13.30 -0.69 12.38
C PRO A 46 -14.19 -1.87 11.95
N GLN A 47 -15.01 -2.39 12.86
CA GLN A 47 -15.89 -3.53 12.58
C GLN A 47 -16.80 -3.29 11.37
N LYS A 48 -17.22 -2.04 11.15
CA LYS A 48 -18.01 -1.64 9.98
C LYS A 48 -17.33 -1.96 8.64
N VAL A 49 -16.00 -1.84 8.58
CA VAL A 49 -15.21 -2.17 7.38
C VAL A 49 -15.19 -3.69 7.16
N ILE A 50 -14.96 -4.45 8.24
CA ILE A 50 -14.97 -5.92 8.18
C ILE A 50 -16.32 -6.44 7.70
N ASN A 51 -17.42 -5.93 8.29
CA ASN A 51 -18.77 -6.31 7.88
C ASN A 51 -19.00 -5.98 6.40
N LYS A 52 -18.49 -4.83 5.94
CA LYS A 52 -18.65 -4.44 4.52
C LYS A 52 -17.90 -5.33 3.54
N ILE A 53 -16.74 -5.85 3.93
CA ILE A 53 -15.98 -6.82 3.13
C ILE A 53 -16.77 -8.13 2.99
N SER A 54 -17.42 -8.61 4.05
CA SER A 54 -18.23 -9.84 4.00
C SER A 54 -19.51 -9.72 3.18
N GLU A 55 -19.95 -8.50 2.88
CA GLU A 55 -21.10 -8.21 2.01
C GLU A 55 -20.71 -8.10 0.51
N LEU A 56 -19.42 -8.30 0.17
CA LEU A 56 -18.99 -8.19 -1.23
C LEU A 56 -19.69 -9.24 -2.08
N ASP A 57 -20.36 -8.75 -3.12
CA ASP A 57 -20.99 -9.58 -4.14
C ASP A 57 -19.91 -10.33 -4.94
N PRO A 58 -19.95 -11.67 -5.03
CA PRO A 58 -19.00 -12.44 -5.83
C PRO A 58 -19.19 -12.30 -7.34
N SER A 59 -20.04 -11.38 -7.78
CA SER A 59 -20.34 -11.14 -9.18
C SER A 59 -19.07 -10.87 -10.01
N PRO A 60 -18.98 -11.40 -11.24
CA PRO A 60 -17.87 -11.17 -12.15
C PRO A 60 -17.54 -9.71 -12.41
N ARG A 61 -18.49 -8.79 -12.23
CA ARG A 61 -18.29 -7.34 -12.39
C ARG A 61 -17.18 -6.74 -11.50
N TYR A 62 -16.82 -7.41 -10.41
CA TYR A 62 -15.72 -6.98 -9.53
C TYR A 62 -14.37 -7.60 -9.89
N HIS A 63 -14.35 -8.48 -10.90
CA HIS A 63 -13.16 -9.21 -11.34
C HIS A 63 -12.71 -8.80 -12.75
N ILE A 64 -13.04 -7.58 -13.16
CA ILE A 64 -12.65 -7.00 -14.44
C ILE A 64 -11.64 -5.87 -14.22
N TYR A 65 -10.89 -5.54 -15.26
CA TYR A 65 -10.05 -4.35 -15.24
C TYR A 65 -10.92 -3.10 -15.11
N SER A 66 -10.47 -2.17 -14.29
CA SER A 66 -11.09 -0.85 -14.10
C SER A 66 -10.22 0.25 -14.71
N GLU A 67 -10.61 1.50 -14.52
CA GLU A 67 -9.85 2.66 -14.96
C GLU A 67 -8.45 2.67 -14.32
N VAL A 68 -7.43 3.02 -15.09
CA VAL A 68 -6.03 3.05 -14.65
C VAL A 68 -5.82 4.00 -13.46
N GLU A 69 -6.55 5.10 -13.45
CA GLU A 69 -6.51 6.12 -12.41
C GLU A 69 -7.23 5.69 -11.12
N GLY A 70 -7.90 4.56 -11.15
CA GLY A 70 -8.78 4.07 -10.09
C GLY A 70 -10.26 4.37 -10.34
N ILE A 71 -11.10 3.57 -9.73
CA ILE A 71 -12.57 3.62 -9.91
C ILE A 71 -13.10 5.04 -9.63
N SER A 72 -13.86 5.61 -10.57
CA SER A 72 -14.33 7.00 -10.49
C SER A 72 -15.11 7.31 -9.21
N LYS A 73 -15.90 6.36 -8.72
CA LYS A 73 -16.62 6.48 -7.44
C LYS A 73 -15.66 6.62 -6.24
N LEU A 74 -14.57 5.84 -6.21
CA LEU A 74 -13.55 5.93 -5.15
C LEU A 74 -12.85 7.29 -5.24
N ARG A 75 -12.41 7.71 -6.43
CA ARG A 75 -11.74 9.00 -6.64
C ARG A 75 -12.63 10.17 -6.18
N SER A 76 -13.93 10.13 -6.49
CA SER A 76 -14.89 11.15 -6.06
C SER A 76 -15.00 11.23 -4.53
N ILE A 77 -15.07 10.09 -3.85
CA ILE A 77 -15.15 10.04 -2.37
C ILE A 77 -13.86 10.56 -1.75
N VAL A 78 -12.70 10.13 -2.26
CA VAL A 78 -11.39 10.59 -1.78
C VAL A 78 -11.21 12.08 -2.03
N SER A 79 -11.62 12.59 -3.20
CA SER A 79 -11.58 14.02 -3.50
C SER A 79 -12.39 14.85 -2.50
N LYS A 80 -13.61 14.41 -2.19
CA LYS A 80 -14.45 15.06 -1.17
C LYS A 80 -13.77 15.06 0.21
N LYS A 81 -13.21 13.93 0.62
CA LYS A 81 -12.48 13.81 1.88
C LYS A 81 -11.31 14.78 1.95
N ILE A 82 -10.46 14.80 0.94
CA ILE A 82 -9.29 15.68 0.85
C ILE A 82 -9.70 17.15 0.93
N THR A 83 -10.75 17.52 0.21
CA THR A 83 -11.22 18.90 0.22
C THR A 83 -11.86 19.31 1.55
N LEU A 84 -12.73 18.47 2.12
CA LEU A 84 -13.50 18.82 3.31
C LEU A 84 -12.71 18.66 4.61
N GLU A 85 -11.94 17.57 4.74
CA GLU A 85 -11.23 17.24 5.97
C GLU A 85 -9.80 17.79 5.97
N ASN A 86 -9.06 17.61 4.88
CA ASN A 86 -7.68 18.05 4.78
C ASN A 86 -7.50 19.48 4.28
N LYS A 87 -8.58 20.14 3.82
CA LYS A 87 -8.58 21.52 3.29
C LYS A 87 -7.67 21.70 2.07
N ILE A 88 -7.43 20.63 1.32
CA ILE A 88 -6.64 20.68 0.08
C ILE A 88 -7.61 20.89 -1.09
N ASN A 89 -7.42 21.99 -1.82
CA ASN A 89 -8.27 22.31 -2.96
C ASN A 89 -7.82 21.55 -4.20
N ILE A 90 -8.65 20.63 -4.67
CA ILE A 90 -8.47 19.95 -5.96
C ILE A 90 -9.17 20.81 -7.01
N ASN A 91 -8.39 21.56 -7.77
CA ASN A 91 -8.88 22.44 -8.82
C ASN A 91 -8.82 21.77 -10.22
N LYS A 92 -9.18 22.53 -11.27
CA LYS A 92 -9.20 22.03 -12.65
C LYS A 92 -7.84 21.57 -13.20
N ASN A 93 -6.74 21.95 -12.55
CA ASN A 93 -5.37 21.62 -12.95
C ASN A 93 -4.81 20.47 -12.09
N SER A 94 -5.64 19.84 -11.25
CA SER A 94 -5.24 18.76 -10.34
C SER A 94 -6.07 17.54 -10.62
N GLU A 95 -5.41 16.38 -10.68
CA GLU A 95 -6.07 15.09 -10.83
C GLU A 95 -5.76 14.20 -9.62
N LEU A 96 -6.65 13.25 -9.36
CA LEU A 96 -6.51 12.28 -8.31
C LEU A 96 -6.35 10.89 -8.92
N ILE A 97 -5.26 10.23 -8.58
CA ILE A 97 -4.95 8.87 -9.03
C ILE A 97 -4.81 7.97 -7.81
N VAL A 98 -5.36 6.76 -7.91
CA VAL A 98 -5.19 5.70 -6.90
C VAL A 98 -4.05 4.80 -7.35
N THR A 99 -2.99 4.73 -6.55
CA THR A 99 -1.78 3.97 -6.88
C THR A 99 -1.66 2.68 -6.04
N ALA A 100 -0.89 1.72 -6.53
CA ALA A 100 -0.55 0.50 -5.78
C ALA A 100 0.54 0.80 -4.74
N GLY A 101 0.15 1.43 -3.65
CA GLY A 101 1.03 1.86 -2.57
C GLY A 101 1.72 3.21 -2.82
N SER A 102 2.33 3.74 -1.75
CA SER A 102 2.97 5.05 -1.77
C SER A 102 4.19 5.11 -2.70
N ASN A 103 4.93 4.02 -2.85
CA ASN A 103 6.11 4.01 -3.72
C ASN A 103 5.74 4.31 -5.18
N MET A 104 4.63 3.77 -5.67
CA MET A 104 4.14 4.08 -7.02
C MET A 104 3.71 5.54 -7.17
N ALA A 105 3.29 6.19 -6.09
CA ALA A 105 2.90 7.60 -6.12
C ALA A 105 4.10 8.55 -6.32
N PHE A 106 5.32 8.09 -6.06
CA PHE A 106 6.56 8.86 -6.22
C PHE A 106 7.31 8.55 -7.54
N MET A 107 6.81 7.63 -8.34
CA MET A 107 7.40 7.28 -9.64
C MET A 107 6.82 8.13 -10.76
#